data_3086c823bd2d87bc17ceac04ad63c066
#
_entry.id   3086c823bd2d87bc17ceac04ad63c066
#
_cell.length_a   1.000
_cell.length_b   1.000
_cell.length_c   1.000
_cell.angle_alpha   90.00
_cell.angle_beta   90.00
_cell.angle_gamma   90.00
#
_symmetry.space_group_name_H-M   'P 1'
#
loop_
_entity.id
_entity.type
_entity.pdbx_description
1 polymer ?
#
loop_
_entity_poly.entity_id
_entity_poly.type
_entity_poly.pdbx_seq_one_letter_code
_entity_poly.pdbx_strand_id
1 'polypeptide(L)'
;MVLKQLQHFLSYLQQFERVFIRQQIDATLAERRYELSAKQKQIEKDEKRIKELDRLFRKIYEDNVNGKLNDERFYKLSDGYEAEQEQLKQEIEALTAEVSEADTEGLMSPN
;
A
#
# COMPACT_ATOMS: atom_id res chain seq x y z
N MET A 1 -23.70 -23.00 11.58
CA MET A 1 -22.64 -23.14 12.57
C MET A 1 -21.88 -21.83 12.77
N VAL A 2 -21.46 -21.20 11.70
CA VAL A 2 -20.75 -19.93 11.81
C VAL A 2 -21.63 -18.88 12.49
N LEU A 3 -22.89 -18.86 12.18
CA LEU A 3 -23.84 -17.93 12.79
C LEU A 3 -23.96 -18.13 14.30
N LYS A 4 -23.96 -19.38 14.75
CA LYS A 4 -24.00 -19.69 16.17
C LYS A 4 -22.76 -19.16 16.89
N GLN A 5 -21.60 -19.30 16.26
CA GLN A 5 -20.36 -18.80 16.84
C GLN A 5 -20.36 -17.29 16.93
N LEU A 6 -20.88 -16.62 15.92
CA LEU A 6 -21.00 -15.17 15.93
C LEU A 6 -21.95 -14.67 17.01
N GLN A 7 -23.08 -15.34 17.16
CA GLN A 7 -24.04 -14.99 18.21
C GLN A 7 -23.45 -15.19 19.60
N HIS A 8 -22.72 -16.27 19.77
CA HIS A 8 -22.04 -16.54 21.03
C HIS A 8 -20.99 -15.50 21.32
N PHE A 9 -20.24 -15.10 20.31
CA PHE A 9 -19.20 -14.08 20.44
C PHE A 9 -19.79 -12.73 20.84
N LEU A 10 -20.87 -12.35 20.22
CA LEU A 10 -21.57 -11.10 20.55
C LEU A 10 -22.07 -11.10 21.99
N SER A 11 -22.64 -12.23 22.41
CA SER A 11 -23.11 -12.40 23.77
C SER A 11 -21.97 -12.27 24.78
N TYR A 12 -20.82 -12.85 24.43
CA TYR A 12 -19.62 -12.75 25.25
C TYR A 12 -19.17 -11.31 25.38
N LEU A 13 -19.15 -10.57 24.28
CA LEU A 13 -18.76 -9.16 24.29
C LEU A 13 -19.68 -8.30 25.14
N GLN A 14 -20.97 -8.60 25.09
CA GLN A 14 -21.94 -7.86 25.89
C GLN A 14 -21.71 -8.04 27.40
N GLN A 15 -21.26 -9.21 27.80
CA GLN A 15 -20.95 -9.48 29.18
C GLN A 15 -19.79 -8.69 29.74
N PHE A 16 -18.81 -8.37 28.88
CA PHE A 16 -17.60 -7.68 29.29
C PHE A 16 -17.63 -6.18 29.04
N GLU A 17 -18.72 -5.68 28.86
CA GLU A 17 -19.06 -4.29 28.74
C GLU A 17 -17.94 -3.28 28.57
N ARG A 18 -17.97 -2.24 29.35
CA ARG A 18 -17.35 -0.94 29.08
C ARG A 18 -15.83 -0.91 29.02
N VAL A 19 -15.19 -1.58 29.96
CA VAL A 19 -13.72 -1.56 30.06
C VAL A 19 -13.09 -2.26 28.85
N PHE A 20 -13.66 -3.39 28.49
CA PHE A 20 -13.16 -4.17 27.37
C PHE A 20 -13.31 -3.42 26.04
N ILE A 21 -14.45 -2.78 25.86
CA ILE A 21 -14.72 -2.00 24.65
C ILE A 21 -13.72 -0.84 24.52
N ARG A 22 -13.44 -0.16 25.63
CA ARG A 22 -12.50 0.95 25.65
C ARG A 22 -11.10 0.50 25.22
N GLN A 23 -10.62 -0.61 25.76
CA GLN A 23 -9.33 -1.16 25.40
C GLN A 23 -9.27 -1.56 23.93
N GLN A 24 -10.36 -2.13 23.42
CA GLN A 24 -10.47 -2.50 22.02
C GLN A 24 -10.38 -1.30 21.08
N ILE A 25 -11.03 -0.21 21.45
CA ILE A 25 -11.01 1.01 20.66
C ILE A 25 -9.61 1.58 20.59
N ASP A 26 -8.92 1.65 21.72
CA ASP A 26 -7.55 2.17 21.78
C ASP A 26 -6.60 1.32 20.93
N ALA A 27 -6.71 0.01 21.03
CA ALA A 27 -5.89 -0.91 20.24
C ALA A 27 -6.18 -0.75 18.75
N THR A 28 -7.45 -0.59 18.38
CA THR A 28 -7.85 -0.41 16.98
C THR A 28 -7.28 0.88 16.41
N LEU A 29 -7.31 1.96 17.17
CA LEU A 29 -6.75 3.23 16.72
C LEU A 29 -5.25 3.16 16.56
N ALA A 30 -4.55 2.50 17.48
CA ALA A 30 -3.11 2.30 17.36
C ALA A 30 -2.77 1.47 16.14
N GLU A 31 -3.51 0.41 15.89
CA GLU A 31 -3.33 -0.42 14.71
C GLU A 31 -3.55 0.36 13.43
N ARG A 32 -4.58 1.18 13.38
CA ARG A 32 -4.87 2.02 12.21
C ARG A 32 -3.74 2.99 11.92
N ARG A 33 -3.20 3.63 12.96
CA ARG A 33 -2.08 4.55 12.81
C ARG A 33 -0.85 3.83 12.26
N TYR A 34 -0.59 2.64 12.78
CA TYR A 34 0.53 1.82 12.32
C TYR A 34 0.35 1.45 10.85
N GLU A 35 -0.84 0.99 10.49
CA GLU A 35 -1.14 0.61 9.12
C GLU A 35 -1.01 1.78 8.15
N LEU A 36 -1.52 2.95 8.55
CA LEU A 36 -1.40 4.15 7.73
C LEU A 36 0.06 4.53 7.52
N SER A 37 0.85 4.50 8.60
CA SER A 37 2.26 4.80 8.51
C SER A 37 2.99 3.83 7.61
N ALA A 38 2.66 2.54 7.71
CA ALA A 38 3.26 1.50 6.86
C ALA A 38 2.90 1.71 5.40
N LYS A 39 1.65 2.07 5.12
CA LYS A 39 1.20 2.34 3.75
C LYS A 39 1.90 3.56 3.16
N GLN A 40 2.05 4.62 3.95
CA GLN A 40 2.76 5.81 3.51
C GLN A 40 4.22 5.51 3.19
N LYS A 41 4.86 4.71 4.01
CA LYS A 41 6.25 4.29 3.77
C LYS A 41 6.36 3.46 2.50
N GLN A 42 5.39 2.60 2.25
CA GLN A 42 5.38 1.78 1.05
C GLN A 42 5.21 2.65 -0.20
N ILE A 43 4.34 3.66 -0.13
CA ILE A 43 4.15 4.62 -1.22
C ILE A 43 5.48 5.32 -1.53
N GLU A 44 6.18 5.80 -0.51
CA GLU A 44 7.47 6.45 -0.69
C GLU A 44 8.51 5.53 -1.33
N LYS A 45 8.54 4.28 -0.90
CA LYS A 45 9.42 3.26 -1.49
C LYS A 45 9.12 3.05 -2.96
N ASP A 46 7.85 2.92 -3.28
CA ASP A 46 7.41 2.68 -4.66
C ASP A 46 7.75 3.87 -5.55
N GLU A 47 7.55 5.09 -5.04
CA GLU A 47 7.90 6.30 -5.77
C GLU A 47 9.40 6.37 -6.05
N LYS A 48 10.21 6.04 -5.07
CA LYS A 48 11.68 6.00 -5.24
C LYS A 48 12.07 4.97 -6.28
N ARG A 49 11.44 3.81 -6.26
CA ARG A 49 11.73 2.76 -7.23
C ARG A 49 11.36 3.20 -8.64
N ILE A 50 10.24 3.89 -8.80
CA ILE A 50 9.82 4.40 -10.11
C ILE A 50 10.89 5.36 -10.65
N LYS A 51 11.40 6.27 -9.82
CA LYS A 51 12.46 7.19 -10.23
C LYS A 51 13.74 6.45 -10.59
N GLU A 52 14.07 5.40 -9.85
CA GLU A 52 15.22 4.57 -10.15
C GLU A 52 15.05 3.86 -11.49
N LEU A 53 13.86 3.34 -11.76
CA LEU A 53 13.57 2.69 -13.04
C LEU A 53 13.70 3.68 -14.22
N ASP A 54 13.28 4.92 -14.03
CA ASP A 54 13.46 5.96 -15.05
C ASP A 54 14.94 6.18 -15.35
N ARG A 55 15.76 6.20 -14.31
CA ARG A 55 17.21 6.36 -14.47
C ARG A 55 17.81 5.18 -15.19
N LEU A 56 17.41 3.97 -14.81
CA LEU A 56 17.87 2.74 -15.45
C LEU A 56 17.45 2.70 -16.92
N PHE A 57 16.24 3.14 -17.21
CA PHE A 57 15.75 3.20 -18.60
C PHE A 57 16.63 4.14 -19.43
N ARG A 58 16.97 5.31 -18.90
CA ARG A 58 17.85 6.24 -19.61
C ARG A 58 19.20 5.61 -19.87
N LYS A 59 19.73 4.90 -18.91
CA LYS A 59 21.01 4.24 -19.05
C LYS A 59 21.00 3.19 -20.15
N ILE A 60 19.99 2.33 -20.18
CA ILE A 60 19.91 1.32 -21.22
C ILE A 60 19.66 1.94 -22.59
N TYR A 61 18.94 3.04 -22.64
CA TYR A 61 18.74 3.79 -23.87
C TYR A 61 20.08 4.30 -24.41
N GLU A 62 20.87 4.93 -23.55
CA GLU A 62 22.20 5.43 -23.93
C GLU A 62 23.11 4.29 -24.37
N ASP A 63 23.10 3.19 -23.64
CA ASP A 63 23.90 2.02 -23.99
C ASP A 63 23.49 1.43 -25.33
N ASN A 64 22.21 1.44 -25.64
CA ASN A 64 21.71 0.97 -26.93
C ASN A 64 22.19 1.88 -28.06
N VAL A 65 22.07 3.20 -27.87
CA VAL A 65 22.50 4.19 -28.85
C VAL A 65 24.00 4.05 -29.12
N ASN A 66 24.79 3.81 -28.05
CA ASN A 66 26.24 3.70 -28.14
C ASN A 66 26.73 2.32 -28.62
N GLY A 67 25.82 1.41 -28.89
CA GLY A 67 26.16 0.08 -29.36
C GLY A 67 26.59 -0.91 -28.29
N LYS A 68 26.52 -0.52 -27.02
CA LYS A 68 26.91 -1.40 -25.92
C LYS A 68 25.83 -2.44 -25.61
N LEU A 69 24.59 -2.11 -25.94
CA LEU A 69 23.43 -2.96 -25.67
C LEU A 69 22.68 -3.16 -26.98
N ASN A 70 22.45 -4.41 -27.38
CA ASN A 70 21.74 -4.68 -28.62
C ASN A 70 20.24 -4.41 -28.47
N ASP A 71 19.55 -4.26 -29.62
CA ASP A 71 18.14 -3.89 -29.63
C ASP A 71 17.26 -4.92 -28.95
N GLU A 72 17.55 -6.19 -29.13
CA GLU A 72 16.76 -7.27 -28.53
C GLU A 72 16.78 -7.18 -26.99
N ARG A 73 17.97 -7.02 -26.43
CA ARG A 73 18.12 -6.85 -24.99
C ARG A 73 17.51 -5.55 -24.50
N PHE A 74 17.67 -4.51 -25.29
CA PHE A 74 17.07 -3.21 -24.95
C PHE A 74 15.56 -3.32 -24.81
N TYR A 75 14.90 -3.96 -25.78
CA TYR A 75 13.45 -4.12 -25.73
C TYR A 75 13.02 -4.99 -24.55
N LYS A 76 13.75 -6.05 -24.25
CA LYS A 76 13.45 -6.90 -23.12
C LYS A 76 13.52 -6.16 -21.80
N LEU A 77 14.60 -5.42 -21.58
CA LEU A 77 14.81 -4.66 -20.36
C LEU A 77 13.80 -3.52 -20.26
N SER A 78 13.55 -2.84 -21.35
CA SER A 78 12.60 -1.76 -21.44
C SER A 78 11.19 -2.23 -21.08
N ASP A 79 10.75 -3.34 -21.64
CA ASP A 79 9.43 -3.91 -21.33
C ASP A 79 9.33 -4.30 -19.86
N GLY A 80 10.38 -4.89 -19.31
CA GLY A 80 10.41 -5.26 -17.90
C GLY A 80 10.30 -4.04 -16.98
N TYR A 81 11.02 -2.99 -17.31
CA TYR A 81 10.98 -1.75 -16.50
C TYR A 81 9.62 -1.09 -16.60
N GLU A 82 9.04 -1.05 -17.79
CA GLU A 82 7.70 -0.47 -17.98
C GLU A 82 6.64 -1.26 -17.22
N ALA A 83 6.70 -2.58 -17.26
CA ALA A 83 5.77 -3.44 -16.54
C ALA A 83 5.89 -3.20 -15.02
N GLU A 84 7.12 -3.11 -14.52
CA GLU A 84 7.33 -2.85 -13.10
C GLU A 84 6.81 -1.47 -12.71
N GLN A 85 7.06 -0.44 -13.51
CA GLN A 85 6.54 0.91 -13.24
C GLN A 85 5.04 0.93 -13.20
N GLU A 86 4.40 0.22 -14.11
CA GLU A 86 2.94 0.16 -14.16
C GLU A 86 2.37 -0.50 -12.90
N GLN A 87 2.97 -1.59 -12.46
CA GLN A 87 2.58 -2.25 -11.22
C GLN A 87 2.74 -1.33 -10.02
N LEU A 88 3.86 -0.63 -9.97
CA LEU A 88 4.15 0.30 -8.86
C LEU A 88 3.15 1.46 -8.86
N LYS A 89 2.81 1.98 -10.02
CA LYS A 89 1.81 3.05 -10.13
C LYS A 89 0.45 2.59 -9.64
N GLN A 90 0.03 1.39 -10.01
CA GLN A 90 -1.22 0.83 -9.57
C GLN A 90 -1.23 0.62 -8.06
N GLU A 91 -0.13 0.14 -7.52
CA GLU A 91 0.01 -0.04 -6.08
C GLU A 91 -0.06 1.29 -5.34
N ILE A 92 0.63 2.31 -5.85
CA ILE A 92 0.60 3.65 -5.27
C ILE A 92 -0.83 4.21 -5.29
N GLU A 93 -1.53 4.05 -6.40
CA GLU A 93 -2.93 4.50 -6.51
C GLU A 93 -3.81 3.83 -5.47
N ALA A 94 -3.69 2.51 -5.34
CA ALA A 94 -4.48 1.75 -4.38
C ALA A 94 -4.16 2.17 -2.95
N LEU A 95 -2.89 2.29 -2.61
CA LEU A 95 -2.46 2.70 -1.28
C LEU A 95 -2.86 4.13 -0.98
N THR A 96 -2.73 5.03 -1.95
CA THR A 96 -3.12 6.43 -1.80
C THR A 96 -4.62 6.53 -1.52
N ALA A 97 -5.43 5.76 -2.23
CA ALA A 97 -6.86 5.74 -2.01
C ALA A 97 -7.19 5.25 -0.60
N GLU A 98 -6.52 4.21 -0.13
CA GLU A 98 -6.73 3.67 1.20
C GLU A 98 -6.36 4.68 2.28
N VAL A 99 -5.23 5.37 2.12
CA VAL A 99 -4.78 6.39 3.06
C VAL A 99 -5.75 7.57 3.05
N SER A 100 -6.20 7.98 1.88
CA SER A 100 -7.14 9.09 1.73
C SER A 100 -8.48 8.78 2.38
N GLU A 101 -8.98 7.57 2.20
CA GLU A 101 -10.23 7.15 2.84
C GLU A 101 -10.11 7.16 4.36
N ALA A 102 -9.00 6.67 4.87
CA ALA A 102 -8.77 6.65 6.31
C ALA A 102 -8.66 8.06 6.87
N ASP A 103 -7.99 8.96 6.17
CA ASP A 103 -7.90 10.37 6.57
C ASP A 103 -9.27 11.03 6.58
N THR A 104 -10.07 10.76 5.55
CA THR A 104 -11.42 11.31 5.46
C THR A 104 -12.29 10.82 6.60
N GLU A 105 -12.21 9.53 6.92
CA GLU A 105 -12.94 8.97 8.05
C GLU A 105 -12.48 9.61 9.35
N GLY A 106 -11.19 9.81 9.50
CA GLY A 106 -10.64 10.46 10.67
C GLY A 106 -11.11 11.89 10.82
N LEU A 107 -11.23 12.62 9.72
CA LEU A 107 -11.70 14.00 9.73
C LEU A 107 -13.18 14.09 10.05
N MET A 108 -13.96 13.14 9.60
CA MET A 108 -15.40 13.12 9.82
C MET A 108 -15.76 12.64 11.22
N SER A 109 -14.88 11.86 11.80
CA SER A 109 -15.11 11.22 13.08
C SER A 109 -15.44 12.19 14.22
N PRO A 110 -14.73 13.31 14.38
CA PRO A 110 -15.01 14.24 15.48
C PRO A 110 -16.35 14.94 15.39
N ASN A 111 -16.92 14.96 14.24
CA ASN A 111 -18.19 15.62 14.05
C ASN A 111 -19.37 14.73 14.42
#